data_840ceac4c1bdb4dfc3b676e784a6ff40
#
_entry.id   840ceac4c1bdb4dfc3b676e784a6ff40
#
_cell.length_a   1.000
_cell.length_b   1.000
_cell.length_c   1.000
_cell.angle_alpha   90.00
_cell.angle_beta   90.00
_cell.angle_gamma   90.00
#
_symmetry.space_group_name_H-M   'P 1'
#
loop_
_entity.id
_entity.type
_entity.pdbx_description
1 polymer ?
#
loop_
_entity_poly.entity_id
_entity_poly.type
_entity_poly.pdbx_seq_one_letter_code
_entity_poly.pdbx_strand_id
1 'polypeptide(L)'
;MKEGSYSWSTQSHAAFDTTVVLVETSQGITGVGECCPLGPTYLPAYAQGVRAGISQLAPSLIGEDPTQIERVNDTMDALLKGHPYVKSAIDMACWDILGKVSGLPLYTLLGGLRQEKVTLYKVVTRADPGAMADRIPEYRAQGYRQFQVKVGEDPATDIIRIHRVAQAMEANEVLNADANTGWK
;
A
#
# COMPACT_ATOMS: atom_id res chain seq x y z
N MET A 1 -3.20 15.34 -3.58
CA MET A 1 -2.26 14.62 -4.48
C MET A 1 -1.81 15.55 -5.60
N LYS A 2 -0.58 15.44 -6.09
CA LYS A 2 -0.04 16.36 -7.14
C LYS A 2 -0.81 16.29 -8.46
N GLU A 3 -1.39 15.16 -8.80
CA GLU A 3 -2.08 14.89 -10.07
C GLU A 3 -3.62 14.96 -9.94
N GLY A 4 -4.14 15.56 -8.87
CA GLY A 4 -5.57 15.64 -8.59
C GLY A 4 -6.09 14.41 -7.84
N SER A 5 -7.36 14.04 -8.08
CA SER A 5 -7.95 12.87 -7.44
C SER A 5 -7.46 11.56 -8.07
N TYR A 6 -7.28 10.55 -7.23
CA TYR A 6 -6.98 9.18 -7.65
C TYR A 6 -8.29 8.40 -7.81
N SER A 7 -8.58 7.94 -9.02
CA SER A 7 -9.82 7.25 -9.34
C SER A 7 -9.55 5.84 -9.86
N TRP A 8 -10.29 4.86 -9.31
CA TRP A 8 -10.30 3.47 -9.76
C TRP A 8 -11.69 2.88 -9.62
N SER A 9 -12.07 1.91 -10.44
CA SER A 9 -13.39 1.31 -10.41
C SER A 9 -14.49 2.39 -10.22
N THR A 10 -15.29 2.30 -9.18
CA THR A 10 -16.35 3.27 -8.84
C THR A 10 -15.93 4.29 -7.78
N GLN A 11 -14.67 4.28 -7.35
CA GLN A 11 -14.15 5.11 -6.26
C GLN A 11 -13.27 6.26 -6.77
N SER A 12 -13.27 7.37 -6.01
CA SER A 12 -12.38 8.50 -6.24
C SER A 12 -11.96 9.11 -4.90
N HIS A 13 -10.65 9.33 -4.72
CA HIS A 13 -10.08 9.86 -3.48
C HIS A 13 -9.20 11.08 -3.77
N ALA A 14 -9.44 12.16 -3.05
CA ALA A 14 -8.59 13.35 -3.06
C ALA A 14 -7.43 13.26 -2.06
N ALA A 15 -7.58 12.43 -1.03
CA ALA A 15 -6.58 12.17 0.01
C ALA A 15 -6.72 10.74 0.52
N PHE A 16 -5.63 10.20 1.05
CA PHE A 16 -5.61 8.94 1.79
C PHE A 16 -5.49 9.23 3.28
N ASP A 17 -6.36 8.62 4.09
CA ASP A 17 -6.32 8.72 5.55
C ASP A 17 -5.42 7.61 6.10
N THR A 18 -4.17 7.97 6.40
CA THR A 18 -3.18 7.03 6.93
C THR A 18 -2.97 7.19 8.43
N THR A 19 -2.55 6.11 9.07
CA THR A 19 -2.15 6.08 10.48
C THR A 19 -0.69 5.66 10.56
N VAL A 20 0.16 6.53 11.09
CA VAL A 20 1.56 6.22 11.39
C VAL A 20 1.66 5.83 12.87
N VAL A 21 2.34 4.72 13.15
CA VAL A 21 2.64 4.21 14.48
C VAL A 21 4.12 4.44 14.76
N LEU A 22 4.39 5.06 15.90
CA LEU A 22 5.73 5.19 16.44
C LEU A 22 5.83 4.35 17.71
N VAL A 23 6.76 3.41 17.72
CA VAL A 23 7.11 2.61 18.91
C VAL A 23 8.45 3.10 19.43
N GLU A 24 8.45 3.62 20.65
CA GLU A 24 9.66 4.14 21.31
C GLU A 24 10.13 3.15 22.38
N THR A 25 11.41 2.81 22.35
CA THR A 25 12.03 1.93 23.35
C THR A 25 12.59 2.76 24.50
N SER A 26 12.78 2.14 25.67
CA SER A 26 13.46 2.75 26.82
C SER A 26 14.91 3.17 26.54
N GLN A 27 15.50 2.66 25.44
CA GLN A 27 16.85 3.00 24.99
C GLN A 27 16.87 4.14 23.96
N GLY A 28 15.73 4.76 23.68
CA GLY A 28 15.62 5.88 22.73
C GLY A 28 15.60 5.48 21.25
N ILE A 29 15.41 4.20 20.95
CA ILE A 29 15.23 3.75 19.57
C ILE A 29 13.76 3.85 19.21
N THR A 30 13.44 4.48 18.08
CA THR A 30 12.08 4.60 17.56
C THR A 30 11.91 3.74 16.32
N GLY A 31 10.89 2.89 16.31
CA GLY A 31 10.42 2.17 15.13
C GLY A 31 9.20 2.84 14.52
N VAL A 32 9.08 2.73 13.21
CA VAL A 32 8.00 3.36 12.44
C VAL A 32 7.24 2.29 11.65
N GLY A 33 5.91 2.33 11.76
CA GLY A 33 5.01 1.53 10.94
C GLY A 33 3.85 2.36 10.43
N GLU A 34 3.20 1.93 9.36
CA GLU A 34 2.10 2.66 8.73
C GLU A 34 0.99 1.71 8.31
N CYS A 35 -0.24 2.16 8.43
CA CYS A 35 -1.40 1.53 7.80
C CYS A 35 -2.28 2.58 7.12
N CYS A 36 -2.49 2.40 5.81
CA CYS A 36 -3.31 3.27 4.97
C CYS A 36 -4.40 2.46 4.27
N PRO A 37 -5.51 2.11 4.94
CA PRO A 37 -6.60 1.38 4.32
C PRO A 37 -7.36 2.28 3.33
N LEU A 38 -7.74 1.71 2.18
CA LEU A 38 -8.50 2.43 1.15
C LEU A 38 -10.00 2.56 1.48
N GLY A 39 -10.43 2.00 2.61
CA GLY A 39 -11.79 2.09 3.12
C GLY A 39 -12.58 0.80 3.01
N PRO A 40 -13.73 0.72 3.70
CA PRO A 40 -14.51 -0.51 3.88
C PRO A 40 -15.24 -0.98 2.61
N THR A 41 -15.27 -0.15 1.57
CA THR A 41 -15.82 -0.51 0.25
C THR A 41 -14.83 -1.28 -0.61
N TYR A 42 -13.55 -1.30 -0.22
CA TYR A 42 -12.47 -2.00 -0.94
C TYR A 42 -12.01 -3.27 -0.21
N LEU A 43 -11.75 -3.15 1.09
CA LEU A 43 -11.38 -4.25 2.00
C LEU A 43 -12.09 -4.04 3.33
N PRO A 44 -12.22 -5.06 4.19
CA PRO A 44 -12.80 -4.92 5.52
C PRO A 44 -11.83 -4.17 6.48
N ALA A 45 -11.41 -2.96 6.08
CA ALA A 45 -10.43 -2.14 6.76
C ALA A 45 -10.74 -0.65 6.53
N TYR A 46 -10.59 0.18 7.57
CA TYR A 46 -10.83 1.61 7.50
C TYR A 46 -10.01 2.38 8.56
N ALA A 47 -9.69 3.64 8.28
CA ALA A 47 -8.72 4.40 9.06
C ALA A 47 -9.11 4.57 10.55
N GLN A 48 -10.40 4.83 10.85
CA GLN A 48 -10.86 4.92 12.25
C GLN A 48 -10.73 3.57 12.97
N GLY A 49 -10.94 2.45 12.25
CA GLY A 49 -10.75 1.10 12.79
C GLY A 49 -9.30 0.81 13.12
N VAL A 50 -8.34 1.31 12.30
CA VAL A 50 -6.90 1.24 12.64
C VAL A 50 -6.64 1.91 13.98
N ARG A 51 -7.06 3.16 14.13
CA ARG A 51 -6.82 3.96 15.35
C ARG A 51 -7.51 3.37 16.58
N ALA A 52 -8.76 2.94 16.44
CA ALA A 52 -9.50 2.29 17.53
C ALA A 52 -8.82 0.97 17.96
N GLY A 53 -8.41 0.14 17.01
CA GLY A 53 -7.72 -1.12 17.30
C GLY A 53 -6.35 -0.90 17.94
N ILE A 54 -5.57 0.07 17.48
CA ILE A 54 -4.31 0.44 18.13
C ILE A 54 -4.54 0.90 19.56
N SER A 55 -5.55 1.73 19.81
CA SER A 55 -5.91 2.16 21.18
C SER A 55 -6.28 1.00 22.09
N GLN A 56 -6.87 -0.07 21.54
CA GLN A 56 -7.19 -1.30 22.27
C GLN A 56 -5.95 -2.12 22.61
N LEU A 57 -4.96 -2.18 21.70
CA LEU A 57 -3.77 -3.02 21.82
C LEU A 57 -2.65 -2.34 22.61
N ALA A 58 -2.43 -1.04 22.39
CA ALA A 58 -1.26 -0.32 22.90
C ALA A 58 -1.03 -0.46 24.41
N PRO A 59 -2.05 -0.39 25.30
CA PRO A 59 -1.81 -0.50 26.74
C PRO A 59 -1.13 -1.82 27.16
N SER A 60 -1.40 -2.91 26.44
CA SER A 60 -0.84 -4.23 26.75
C SER A 60 0.54 -4.49 26.14
N LEU A 61 0.95 -3.62 25.21
CA LEU A 61 2.26 -3.72 24.56
C LEU A 61 3.30 -2.83 25.24
N ILE A 62 2.89 -1.92 26.14
CA ILE A 62 3.82 -1.07 26.90
C ILE A 62 4.60 -1.96 27.87
N GLY A 63 5.95 -1.88 27.75
CA GLY A 63 6.88 -2.70 28.54
C GLY A 63 7.25 -4.04 27.92
N GLU A 64 6.61 -4.44 26.81
CA GLU A 64 7.05 -5.58 26.01
C GLU A 64 8.34 -5.25 25.26
N ASP A 65 9.15 -6.27 24.97
CA ASP A 65 10.35 -6.13 24.13
C ASP A 65 9.93 -6.17 22.64
N PRO A 66 10.02 -5.05 21.89
CA PRO A 66 9.59 -5.00 20.50
C PRO A 66 10.46 -5.82 19.54
N THR A 67 11.64 -6.32 20.01
CA THR A 67 12.47 -7.23 19.19
C THR A 67 11.97 -8.67 19.21
N GLN A 68 11.09 -9.00 20.16
CA GLN A 68 10.45 -10.33 20.28
C GLN A 68 9.16 -10.35 19.41
N ILE A 69 9.33 -10.28 18.09
CA ILE A 69 8.25 -10.08 17.10
C ILE A 69 7.09 -11.06 17.29
N GLU A 70 7.39 -12.37 17.40
CA GLU A 70 6.37 -13.40 17.57
C GLU A 70 5.58 -13.21 18.86
N ARG A 71 6.25 -12.87 19.97
CA ARG A 71 5.60 -12.61 21.25
C ARG A 71 4.67 -11.39 21.20
N VAL A 72 5.09 -10.32 20.54
CA VAL A 72 4.25 -9.14 20.30
C VAL A 72 3.02 -9.51 19.47
N ASN A 73 3.21 -10.31 18.43
CA ASN A 73 2.11 -10.79 17.58
C ASN A 73 1.14 -11.70 18.37
N ASP A 74 1.65 -12.62 19.17
CA ASP A 74 0.83 -13.47 20.06
C ASP A 74 -0.02 -12.64 21.03
N THR A 75 0.58 -11.61 21.64
CA THR A 75 -0.12 -10.66 22.52
C THR A 75 -1.24 -9.93 21.78
N MET A 76 -0.96 -9.41 20.57
CA MET A 76 -1.97 -8.75 19.74
C MET A 76 -3.09 -9.71 19.32
N ASP A 77 -2.75 -10.97 18.99
CA ASP A 77 -3.72 -11.98 18.56
C ASP A 77 -4.61 -12.47 19.71
N ALA A 78 -4.09 -12.50 20.92
CA ALA A 78 -4.88 -12.84 22.11
C ALA A 78 -5.92 -11.75 22.43
N LEU A 79 -5.57 -10.47 22.25
CA LEU A 79 -6.40 -9.31 22.64
C LEU A 79 -7.39 -8.88 21.56
N LEU A 80 -7.05 -9.05 20.30
CA LEU A 80 -7.88 -8.61 19.17
C LEU A 80 -7.86 -9.67 18.07
N LYS A 81 -8.91 -10.48 17.99
CA LYS A 81 -9.02 -11.50 16.94
C LYS A 81 -9.21 -10.87 15.56
N GLY A 82 -8.49 -11.36 14.55
CA GLY A 82 -8.52 -10.79 13.20
C GLY A 82 -7.86 -9.39 13.12
N HIS A 83 -8.44 -8.50 12.34
CA HIS A 83 -7.97 -7.12 12.16
C HIS A 83 -6.47 -6.97 11.80
N PRO A 84 -5.96 -7.72 10.81
CA PRO A 84 -4.54 -7.67 10.45
C PRO A 84 -4.08 -6.25 10.06
N TYR A 85 -4.99 -5.44 9.51
CA TYR A 85 -4.72 -4.06 9.14
C TYR A 85 -4.42 -3.13 10.34
N VAL A 86 -4.85 -3.50 11.56
CA VAL A 86 -4.49 -2.80 12.80
C VAL A 86 -3.10 -3.20 13.26
N LYS A 87 -2.83 -4.52 13.27
CA LYS A 87 -1.62 -5.12 13.80
C LYS A 87 -0.40 -4.84 12.93
N SER A 88 -0.58 -4.77 11.62
CA SER A 88 0.50 -4.58 10.65
C SER A 88 1.35 -3.33 10.90
N ALA A 89 0.75 -2.21 11.32
CA ALA A 89 1.51 -1.00 11.62
C ALA A 89 2.39 -1.15 12.87
N ILE A 90 1.93 -1.88 13.88
CA ILE A 90 2.71 -2.19 15.09
C ILE A 90 3.83 -3.18 14.74
N ASP A 91 3.50 -4.25 14.01
CA ASP A 91 4.46 -5.25 13.56
C ASP A 91 5.60 -4.62 12.73
N MET A 92 5.27 -3.78 11.75
CA MET A 92 6.28 -3.05 10.97
C MET A 92 7.19 -2.18 11.85
N ALA A 93 6.65 -1.49 12.85
CA ALA A 93 7.45 -0.69 13.78
C ALA A 93 8.40 -1.57 14.62
N CYS A 94 7.96 -2.77 15.02
CA CYS A 94 8.79 -3.75 15.72
C CYS A 94 9.94 -4.27 14.83
N TRP A 95 9.65 -4.60 13.57
CA TRP A 95 10.67 -4.99 12.59
C TRP A 95 11.68 -3.87 12.32
N ASP A 96 11.24 -2.62 12.25
CA ASP A 96 12.12 -1.45 12.10
C ASP A 96 13.07 -1.31 13.31
N ILE A 97 12.56 -1.52 14.54
CA ILE A 97 13.38 -1.55 15.75
C ILE A 97 14.41 -2.69 15.69
N LEU A 98 13.98 -3.90 15.34
CA LEU A 98 14.87 -5.06 15.24
C LEU A 98 16.00 -4.81 14.24
N GLY A 99 15.71 -4.21 13.09
CA GLY A 99 16.72 -3.80 12.11
C GLY A 99 17.72 -2.80 12.69
N LYS A 100 17.24 -1.78 13.38
CA LYS A 100 18.07 -0.75 14.01
C LYS A 100 18.94 -1.31 15.14
N VAL A 101 18.38 -2.15 15.99
CA VAL A 101 19.10 -2.80 17.12
C VAL A 101 20.19 -3.75 16.62
N SER A 102 19.88 -4.54 15.61
CA SER A 102 20.82 -5.51 15.04
C SER A 102 21.85 -4.89 14.10
N GLY A 103 21.64 -3.65 13.66
CA GLY A 103 22.48 -2.98 12.65
C GLY A 103 22.36 -3.63 11.26
N LEU A 104 21.27 -4.35 10.99
CA LEU A 104 21.05 -5.06 9.75
C LEU A 104 19.88 -4.45 8.96
N PRO A 105 19.96 -4.39 7.64
CA PRO A 105 18.83 -3.99 6.83
C PRO A 105 17.73 -5.03 6.90
N LEU A 106 16.47 -4.59 6.86
CA LEU A 106 15.30 -5.44 7.01
C LEU A 106 15.27 -6.62 6.03
N TYR A 107 15.69 -6.42 4.78
CA TYR A 107 15.74 -7.51 3.82
C TYR A 107 16.67 -8.67 4.25
N THR A 108 17.73 -8.37 5.01
CA THR A 108 18.63 -9.41 5.56
C THR A 108 17.91 -10.22 6.62
N LEU A 109 17.16 -9.57 7.51
CA LEU A 109 16.37 -10.23 8.56
C LEU A 109 15.23 -11.07 7.96
N LEU A 110 14.70 -10.68 6.81
CA LEU A 110 13.63 -11.38 6.08
C LEU A 110 14.14 -12.46 5.11
N GLY A 111 15.41 -12.83 5.16
CA GLY A 111 15.96 -13.94 4.37
C GLY A 111 16.89 -13.54 3.23
N GLY A 112 17.24 -12.26 3.10
CA GLY A 112 18.26 -11.78 2.17
C GLY A 112 17.72 -10.95 1.00
N LEU A 113 18.63 -10.23 0.35
CA LEU A 113 18.34 -9.39 -0.80
C LEU A 113 18.09 -10.25 -2.05
N ARG A 114 16.88 -10.23 -2.57
CA ARG A 114 16.53 -10.97 -3.78
C ARG A 114 16.90 -10.21 -5.07
N GLN A 115 16.75 -8.89 -5.06
CA GLN A 115 17.12 -8.00 -6.18
C GLN A 115 17.38 -6.59 -5.68
N GLU A 116 18.34 -5.90 -6.26
CA GLU A 116 18.74 -4.55 -5.85
C GLU A 116 17.77 -3.46 -6.33
N LYS A 117 17.13 -3.68 -7.47
CA LYS A 117 16.25 -2.70 -8.12
C LYS A 117 14.93 -3.35 -8.51
N VAL A 118 13.84 -2.65 -8.22
CA VAL A 118 12.49 -3.03 -8.63
C VAL A 118 12.03 -2.05 -9.70
N THR A 119 11.60 -2.56 -10.86
CA THR A 119 11.00 -1.74 -11.90
C THR A 119 9.62 -1.29 -11.44
N LEU A 120 9.43 0.02 -11.38
CA LEU A 120 8.14 0.60 -10.99
C LEU A 120 7.21 0.69 -12.20
N TYR A 121 5.91 0.51 -11.93
CA TYR A 121 4.86 0.88 -12.87
C TYR A 121 4.28 2.26 -12.53
N LYS A 122 3.73 2.92 -13.54
CA LYS A 122 2.96 4.16 -13.36
C LYS A 122 1.46 3.87 -13.49
N VAL A 123 0.70 4.34 -12.52
CA VAL A 123 -0.76 4.20 -12.55
C VAL A 123 -1.35 5.24 -13.50
N VAL A 124 -2.19 4.77 -14.42
CA VAL A 124 -3.07 5.59 -15.25
C VAL A 124 -4.43 5.58 -14.56
N THR A 125 -4.72 6.64 -13.83
CA THR A 125 -5.99 6.77 -13.10
C THR A 125 -7.16 6.77 -14.07
N ARG A 126 -8.30 6.23 -13.63
CA ARG A 126 -9.51 6.13 -14.46
C ARG A 126 -10.00 7.52 -14.86
N ALA A 127 -10.18 7.70 -16.15
CA ALA A 127 -10.64 8.94 -16.79
C ALA A 127 -11.30 8.62 -18.14
N ASP A 128 -11.55 9.63 -18.96
CA ASP A 128 -11.89 9.47 -20.37
C ASP A 128 -10.80 8.66 -21.09
N PRO A 129 -11.16 7.72 -22.01
CA PRO A 129 -10.21 6.87 -22.71
C PRO A 129 -9.10 7.61 -23.46
N GLY A 130 -9.42 8.76 -24.08
CA GLY A 130 -8.45 9.61 -24.76
C GLY A 130 -7.47 10.23 -23.77
N ALA A 131 -7.97 10.84 -22.71
CA ALA A 131 -7.16 11.46 -21.67
C ALA A 131 -6.24 10.43 -20.96
N MET A 132 -6.66 9.18 -20.84
CA MET A 132 -5.80 8.10 -20.30
C MET A 132 -4.67 7.76 -21.27
N ALA A 133 -4.95 7.65 -22.55
CA ALA A 133 -3.95 7.39 -23.59
C ALA A 133 -2.90 8.51 -23.69
N ASP A 134 -3.33 9.77 -23.61
CA ASP A 134 -2.46 10.95 -23.68
C ASP A 134 -1.40 10.99 -22.56
N ARG A 135 -1.66 10.36 -21.42
CA ARG A 135 -0.72 10.26 -20.30
C ARG A 135 0.45 9.29 -20.55
N ILE A 136 0.31 8.34 -21.46
CA ILE A 136 1.36 7.34 -21.71
C ILE A 136 2.67 7.98 -22.21
N PRO A 137 2.68 8.84 -23.25
CA PRO A 137 3.92 9.49 -23.66
C PRO A 137 4.50 10.41 -22.57
N GLU A 138 3.67 11.06 -21.75
CA GLU A 138 4.14 11.89 -20.63
C GLU A 138 4.88 11.04 -19.58
N TYR A 139 4.31 9.89 -19.20
CA TYR A 139 4.91 8.97 -18.23
C TYR A 139 6.14 8.26 -18.79
N ARG A 140 6.12 7.96 -20.09
CA ARG A 140 7.30 7.45 -20.82
C ARG A 140 8.47 8.43 -20.76
N ALA A 141 8.21 9.73 -20.95
CA ALA A 141 9.23 10.78 -20.84
C ALA A 141 9.82 10.89 -19.42
N GLN A 142 9.06 10.48 -18.37
CA GLN A 142 9.53 10.39 -17.00
C GLN A 142 10.35 9.09 -16.72
N GLY A 143 10.51 8.21 -17.71
CA GLY A 143 11.29 6.98 -17.60
C GLY A 143 10.48 5.71 -17.31
N TYR A 144 9.15 5.80 -17.15
CA TYR A 144 8.32 4.62 -16.94
C TYR A 144 8.16 3.82 -18.23
N ARG A 145 8.09 2.48 -18.07
CA ARG A 145 7.88 1.51 -19.16
C ARG A 145 6.83 0.45 -18.79
N GLN A 146 6.27 0.54 -17.58
CA GLN A 146 5.19 -0.31 -17.11
C GLN A 146 4.04 0.58 -16.66
N PHE A 147 2.83 0.28 -17.15
CA PHE A 147 1.63 1.07 -16.88
C PHE A 147 0.53 0.20 -16.32
N GLN A 148 -0.13 0.68 -15.26
CA GLN A 148 -1.32 0.06 -14.71
C GLN A 148 -2.53 0.92 -15.01
N VAL A 149 -3.40 0.44 -15.89
CA VAL A 149 -4.65 1.12 -16.27
C VAL A 149 -5.76 0.74 -15.29
N LYS A 150 -6.39 1.75 -14.71
CA LYS A 150 -7.55 1.54 -13.85
C LYS A 150 -8.82 1.39 -14.68
N VAL A 151 -9.50 0.27 -14.45
CA VAL A 151 -10.77 -0.16 -15.06
C VAL A 151 -11.74 -0.57 -13.96
N GLY A 152 -12.81 -1.31 -14.25
CA GLY A 152 -13.75 -1.86 -13.25
C GLY A 152 -15.04 -1.07 -13.13
N GLU A 153 -15.45 -0.42 -14.21
CA GLU A 153 -16.73 0.27 -14.35
C GLU A 153 -17.61 -0.46 -15.39
N ASP A 154 -18.05 0.23 -16.44
CA ASP A 154 -18.77 -0.38 -17.55
C ASP A 154 -17.81 -1.15 -18.48
N PRO A 155 -18.02 -2.46 -18.74
CA PRO A 155 -17.11 -3.26 -19.55
C PRO A 155 -16.86 -2.72 -20.95
N ALA A 156 -17.89 -2.16 -21.61
CA ALA A 156 -17.73 -1.61 -22.95
C ALA A 156 -16.79 -0.39 -22.96
N THR A 157 -16.93 0.48 -21.98
CA THR A 157 -16.05 1.63 -21.78
C THR A 157 -14.64 1.19 -21.38
N ASP A 158 -14.51 0.18 -20.53
CA ASP A 158 -13.21 -0.35 -20.09
C ASP A 158 -12.42 -0.98 -21.25
N ILE A 159 -13.10 -1.69 -22.16
CA ILE A 159 -12.51 -2.19 -23.40
C ILE A 159 -11.93 -1.02 -24.23
N ILE A 160 -12.67 0.07 -24.39
CA ILE A 160 -12.21 1.24 -25.12
C ILE A 160 -10.99 1.87 -24.43
N ARG A 161 -11.00 2.01 -23.10
CA ARG A 161 -9.87 2.50 -22.30
C ARG A 161 -8.59 1.70 -22.56
N ILE A 162 -8.71 0.36 -22.44
CA ILE A 162 -7.56 -0.55 -22.64
C ILE A 162 -7.03 -0.43 -24.08
N HIS A 163 -7.91 -0.44 -25.08
CA HIS A 163 -7.50 -0.32 -26.49
C HIS A 163 -6.81 1.02 -26.78
N ARG A 164 -7.34 2.13 -26.30
CA ARG A 164 -6.75 3.45 -26.50
C ARG A 164 -5.38 3.57 -25.85
N VAL A 165 -5.23 3.08 -24.63
CA VAL A 165 -3.94 3.06 -23.94
C VAL A 165 -2.95 2.14 -24.65
N ALA A 166 -3.36 0.94 -25.06
CA ALA A 166 -2.52 0.00 -25.78
C ALA A 166 -2.01 0.57 -27.13
N GLN A 167 -2.86 1.33 -27.84
CA GLN A 167 -2.46 2.02 -29.08
C GLN A 167 -1.40 3.12 -28.85
N ALA A 168 -1.34 3.71 -27.67
CA ALA A 168 -0.35 4.73 -27.31
C ALA A 168 0.99 4.13 -26.81
N MET A 169 1.04 2.82 -26.63
CA MET A 169 2.22 2.10 -26.11
C MET A 169 3.23 1.73 -27.20
N GLU A 170 4.47 1.56 -26.77
CA GLU A 170 5.58 1.01 -27.57
C GLU A 170 5.77 -0.49 -27.30
N ALA A 171 6.41 -1.20 -28.22
CA ALA A 171 6.52 -2.66 -28.19
C ALA A 171 7.25 -3.23 -26.94
N ASN A 172 8.08 -2.42 -26.29
CA ASN A 172 8.86 -2.80 -25.10
C ASN A 172 8.19 -2.38 -23.79
N GLU A 173 6.95 -1.89 -23.82
CA GLU A 173 6.20 -1.45 -22.65
C GLU A 173 5.21 -2.52 -22.17
N VAL A 174 4.93 -2.52 -20.87
CA VAL A 174 4.04 -3.50 -20.23
C VAL A 174 2.75 -2.81 -19.77
N LEU A 175 1.62 -3.41 -20.10
CA LEU A 175 0.29 -2.97 -19.69
C LEU A 175 -0.33 -3.97 -18.71
N ASN A 176 -0.75 -3.47 -17.56
CA ASN A 176 -1.60 -4.19 -16.61
C ASN A 176 -2.95 -3.47 -16.51
N ALA A 177 -4.04 -4.20 -16.56
CA ALA A 177 -5.38 -3.68 -16.27
C ALA A 177 -5.79 -4.09 -14.85
N ASP A 178 -6.27 -3.14 -14.06
CA ASP A 178 -6.66 -3.37 -12.67
C ASP A 178 -8.08 -2.85 -12.42
N ALA A 179 -8.99 -3.78 -12.21
CA ALA A 179 -10.40 -3.50 -11.95
C ALA A 179 -10.69 -3.16 -10.48
N ASN A 180 -9.74 -3.33 -9.56
CA ASN A 180 -9.88 -3.00 -8.15
C ASN A 180 -11.21 -3.50 -7.54
N THR A 181 -11.53 -4.79 -7.71
CA THR A 181 -12.79 -5.42 -7.25
C THR A 181 -14.07 -4.89 -7.92
N GLY A 182 -13.98 -4.07 -8.97
CA GLY A 182 -15.15 -3.45 -9.61
C GLY A 182 -15.97 -4.39 -10.51
N TRP A 183 -15.33 -5.40 -11.10
CA TRP A 183 -16.04 -6.41 -11.90
C TRP A 183 -16.68 -7.47 -11.00
N LYS A 184 -17.89 -7.87 -11.36
CA LYS A 184 -18.70 -8.88 -10.64
C LYS A 184 -18.87 -10.13 -11.51
#